data_8c755879d6683f6033a6539db208111a
#
_entry.id   8c755879d6683f6033a6539db208111a
#
_cell.length_a   1.000
_cell.length_b   1.000
_cell.length_c   1.000
_cell.angle_alpha   90.00
_cell.angle_beta   90.00
_cell.angle_gamma   90.00
#
_symmetry.space_group_name_H-M   'P 1'
#
loop_
_entity.id
_entity.type
_entity.pdbx_description
1 polymer ?
#
loop_
_entity_poly.entity_id
_entity_poly.type
_entity_poly.pdbx_seq_one_letter_code
_entity_poly.pdbx_strand_id
1 'polypeptide(L)'
;MTVARRARFASPGPAGTGATHASPEIRSAAEAASGRVILLGAGPGDPELITLRGLRWLRQADVVVYDHLVSPELLDEAPPRALRVFAGKSAGRHCLAQSVINGLLVEHAGAGRLVVRLKGGDPFVFGRGGEEALACLAAGIPVEVVPGVSSAIAAAGAAGIPLTHRGLSSSFAVVTGHEDSSKSATVEWERLAGAVDTLVVLMGVEALRAITRRLAAGGRDPSTPAAVIRRATTRDQECVTGTLADIAARAAHLRPPAVIVVGEVVRFAGLPRPGADSLANPSDPELEPTSPPTGSGALATPSIREGTLRAV
;
A
#
# COMPACT_ATOMS: atom_id res chain seq x y z
N MET A 1 -15.60 34.70 -38.68
CA MET A 1 -15.57 33.49 -39.52
C MET A 1 -14.24 32.79 -39.26
N THR A 2 -14.23 31.76 -38.43
CA THR A 2 -13.06 30.93 -38.14
C THR A 2 -13.49 29.49 -38.21
N VAL A 3 -12.92 28.75 -39.16
CA VAL A 3 -13.27 27.40 -39.55
C VAL A 3 -12.60 26.42 -38.61
N ALA A 4 -13.41 25.62 -37.90
CA ALA A 4 -12.95 24.50 -37.03
C ALA A 4 -12.50 23.32 -37.94
N ARG A 5 -11.24 22.91 -37.82
CA ARG A 5 -10.73 21.67 -38.41
C ARG A 5 -11.15 20.47 -37.55
N ARG A 6 -11.96 19.59 -38.13
CA ARG A 6 -12.28 18.27 -37.56
C ARG A 6 -11.08 17.33 -37.77
N ALA A 7 -10.53 16.81 -36.70
CA ALA A 7 -9.59 15.67 -36.74
C ALA A 7 -10.37 14.38 -37.06
N ARG A 8 -9.93 13.66 -38.10
CA ARG A 8 -10.46 12.32 -38.46
C ARG A 8 -9.69 11.27 -37.66
N PHE A 9 -10.39 10.48 -36.87
CA PHE A 9 -9.84 9.27 -36.27
C PHE A 9 -9.77 8.17 -37.35
N ALA A 10 -8.60 7.57 -37.50
CA ALA A 10 -8.40 6.40 -38.35
C ALA A 10 -8.82 5.13 -37.57
N SER A 11 -9.50 4.23 -38.27
CA SER A 11 -9.94 2.94 -37.74
C SER A 11 -8.75 1.98 -37.58
N PRO A 12 -8.68 1.15 -36.52
CA PRO A 12 -7.63 0.16 -36.38
C PRO A 12 -7.90 -1.05 -37.31
N GLY A 13 -6.87 -1.48 -38.02
CA GLY A 13 -6.84 -2.72 -38.81
C GLY A 13 -6.83 -3.98 -37.92
N PRO A 14 -7.01 -5.20 -38.49
CA PRO A 14 -7.29 -6.41 -37.73
C PRO A 14 -6.06 -6.88 -36.95
N ALA A 15 -6.34 -7.32 -35.70
CA ALA A 15 -5.37 -7.84 -34.74
C ALA A 15 -4.71 -9.13 -35.23
N GLY A 16 -3.38 -9.10 -35.32
CA GLY A 16 -2.56 -10.30 -35.44
C GLY A 16 -2.46 -11.02 -34.09
N THR A 17 -2.91 -12.26 -34.06
CA THR A 17 -2.74 -13.19 -32.94
C THR A 17 -1.30 -13.64 -32.83
N GLY A 18 -0.65 -13.38 -31.70
CA GLY A 18 0.70 -13.86 -31.40
C GLY A 18 1.25 -13.30 -30.11
N ALA A 19 0.61 -13.63 -28.95
CA ALA A 19 1.23 -13.40 -27.65
C ALA A 19 2.28 -14.50 -27.41
N THR A 20 3.49 -14.29 -27.89
CA THR A 20 4.67 -15.02 -27.43
C THR A 20 5.01 -14.54 -26.04
N HIS A 21 4.87 -15.42 -25.03
CA HIS A 21 5.50 -15.27 -23.74
C HIS A 21 7.01 -15.16 -23.97
N ALA A 22 7.54 -13.93 -23.94
CA ALA A 22 8.98 -13.70 -23.95
C ALA A 22 9.58 -14.34 -22.70
N SER A 23 10.46 -15.30 -22.92
CA SER A 23 11.35 -15.86 -21.89
C SER A 23 12.15 -14.72 -21.24
N PRO A 24 12.58 -14.83 -19.96
CA PRO A 24 13.35 -13.78 -19.31
C PRO A 24 14.62 -13.52 -20.11
N GLU A 25 14.70 -12.34 -20.71
CA GLU A 25 15.92 -11.91 -21.41
C GLU A 25 17.07 -11.90 -20.40
N ILE A 26 18.06 -12.74 -20.64
CA ILE A 26 19.34 -12.73 -19.94
C ILE A 26 19.99 -11.38 -20.25
N ARG A 27 20.31 -10.59 -19.23
CA ARG A 27 20.98 -9.28 -19.35
C ARG A 27 22.15 -9.40 -20.35
N SER A 28 22.18 -8.51 -21.33
CA SER A 28 23.32 -8.45 -22.24
C SER A 28 24.60 -8.08 -21.47
N ALA A 29 25.76 -8.52 -21.96
CA ALA A 29 27.04 -8.21 -21.31
C ALA A 29 27.31 -6.70 -21.20
N ALA A 30 26.75 -5.88 -22.10
CA ALA A 30 26.83 -4.41 -22.04
C ALA A 30 25.94 -3.81 -20.97
N GLU A 31 24.76 -4.38 -20.71
CA GLU A 31 23.88 -3.98 -19.58
C GLU A 31 24.40 -4.45 -18.22
N ALA A 32 25.20 -5.51 -18.21
CA ALA A 32 25.91 -5.96 -16.99
C ALA A 32 27.08 -5.04 -16.61
N ALA A 33 27.61 -4.24 -17.55
CA ALA A 33 28.72 -3.33 -17.30
C ALA A 33 28.29 -1.99 -16.64
N SER A 34 27.00 -1.59 -16.75
CA SER A 34 26.46 -0.41 -16.07
C SER A 34 25.53 -0.84 -14.95
N GLY A 35 25.87 -0.51 -13.69
CA GLY A 35 24.99 -0.73 -12.56
C GLY A 35 23.70 0.07 -12.70
N ARG A 36 22.65 -0.35 -12.00
CA ARG A 36 21.34 0.32 -11.99
C ARG A 36 20.66 0.18 -10.65
N VAL A 37 19.68 1.04 -10.40
CA VAL A 37 18.82 0.99 -9.21
C VAL A 37 17.40 0.63 -9.61
N ILE A 38 16.82 -0.35 -8.92
CA ILE A 38 15.40 -0.69 -9.00
C ILE A 38 14.74 -0.21 -7.71
N LEU A 39 13.89 0.83 -7.80
CA LEU A 39 13.02 1.22 -6.69
C LEU A 39 11.80 0.32 -6.69
N LEU A 40 11.76 -0.62 -5.78
CA LEU A 40 10.79 -1.72 -5.76
C LEU A 40 9.84 -1.63 -4.57
N GLY A 41 8.53 -1.64 -4.85
CA GLY A 41 7.51 -1.78 -3.82
C GLY A 41 7.39 -3.23 -3.35
N ALA A 42 7.58 -3.41 -2.04
CA ALA A 42 7.48 -4.71 -1.36
C ALA A 42 6.03 -5.13 -1.04
N GLY A 43 5.06 -4.24 -1.27
CA GLY A 43 3.70 -4.47 -0.82
C GLY A 43 3.45 -4.07 0.64
N PRO A 44 2.24 -4.34 1.15
CA PRO A 44 1.75 -3.81 2.43
C PRO A 44 2.20 -4.59 3.67
N GLY A 45 2.79 -5.77 3.49
CA GLY A 45 3.21 -6.64 4.60
C GLY A 45 3.25 -8.12 4.20
N ASP A 46 2.18 -8.63 3.61
CA ASP A 46 2.11 -9.97 3.05
C ASP A 46 3.09 -10.10 1.87
N PRO A 47 4.07 -11.04 1.91
CA PRO A 47 5.05 -11.23 0.85
C PRO A 47 4.42 -11.63 -0.49
N GLU A 48 3.26 -12.29 -0.50
CA GLU A 48 2.57 -12.69 -1.73
C GLU A 48 1.98 -11.50 -2.50
N LEU A 49 1.88 -10.33 -1.85
CA LEU A 49 1.42 -9.10 -2.49
C LEU A 49 2.55 -8.32 -3.20
N ILE A 50 3.72 -8.90 -3.32
CA ILE A 50 4.75 -8.37 -4.24
C ILE A 50 4.33 -8.58 -5.69
N THR A 51 4.68 -7.66 -6.56
CA THR A 51 4.40 -7.84 -7.99
C THR A 51 5.36 -8.87 -8.61
N LEU A 52 4.88 -9.61 -9.62
CA LEU A 52 5.72 -10.57 -10.36
C LEU A 52 6.98 -9.92 -10.96
N ARG A 53 6.88 -8.66 -11.42
CA ARG A 53 8.05 -7.91 -11.90
C ARG A 53 9.00 -7.63 -10.76
N GLY A 54 8.48 -7.23 -9.60
CA GLY A 54 9.28 -6.98 -8.40
C GLY A 54 10.06 -8.19 -7.95
N LEU A 55 9.39 -9.34 -7.87
CA LEU A 55 10.02 -10.61 -7.50
C LEU A 55 11.15 -11.02 -8.47
N ARG A 56 10.95 -10.81 -9.77
CA ARG A 56 12.00 -11.09 -10.78
C ARG A 56 13.25 -10.22 -10.56
N TRP A 57 13.08 -8.92 -10.26
CA TRP A 57 14.21 -8.05 -9.96
C TRP A 57 14.90 -8.42 -8.65
N LEU A 58 14.13 -8.72 -7.61
CA LEU A 58 14.66 -9.09 -6.31
C LEU A 58 15.54 -10.33 -6.39
N ARG A 59 15.12 -11.34 -7.15
CA ARG A 59 15.88 -12.59 -7.39
C ARG A 59 17.17 -12.42 -8.19
N GLN A 60 17.41 -11.25 -8.77
CA GLN A 60 18.61 -10.94 -9.55
C GLN A 60 19.53 -9.92 -8.85
N ALA A 61 19.13 -9.40 -7.69
CA ALA A 61 19.84 -8.34 -7.00
C ALA A 61 21.26 -8.75 -6.59
N ASP A 62 22.21 -7.83 -6.79
CA ASP A 62 23.55 -7.91 -6.17
C ASP A 62 23.54 -7.26 -4.78
N VAL A 63 22.70 -6.23 -4.61
CA VAL A 63 22.51 -5.49 -3.35
C VAL A 63 21.03 -5.23 -3.12
N VAL A 64 20.55 -5.51 -1.90
CA VAL A 64 19.19 -5.16 -1.46
C VAL A 64 19.29 -4.16 -0.32
N VAL A 65 18.82 -2.92 -0.57
CA VAL A 65 18.70 -1.87 0.46
C VAL A 65 17.24 -1.82 0.90
N TYR A 66 16.96 -2.12 2.17
CA TYR A 66 15.59 -2.32 2.67
C TYR A 66 15.32 -1.63 4.00
N ASP A 67 14.05 -1.42 4.34
CA ASP A 67 13.59 -0.84 5.61
C ASP A 67 12.80 -1.84 6.47
N HIS A 68 12.38 -1.40 7.66
CA HIS A 68 11.71 -2.24 8.66
C HIS A 68 10.26 -2.64 8.30
N LEU A 69 9.67 -2.09 7.24
CA LEU A 69 8.32 -2.42 6.78
C LEU A 69 8.30 -3.60 5.81
N VAL A 70 9.48 -4.01 5.35
CA VAL A 70 9.63 -5.13 4.42
C VAL A 70 9.52 -6.44 5.19
N SER A 71 8.72 -7.39 4.67
CA SER A 71 8.67 -8.75 5.21
C SER A 71 10.04 -9.43 5.13
N PRO A 72 10.53 -10.06 6.20
CA PRO A 72 11.77 -10.85 6.18
C PRO A 72 11.75 -11.94 5.09
N GLU A 73 10.61 -12.57 4.83
CA GLU A 73 10.43 -13.62 3.81
C GLU A 73 10.80 -13.11 2.41
N LEU A 74 10.53 -11.84 2.09
CA LEU A 74 10.98 -11.25 0.82
C LEU A 74 12.50 -11.12 0.72
N LEU A 75 13.21 -10.97 1.84
CA LEU A 75 14.67 -10.92 1.81
C LEU A 75 15.28 -12.27 1.44
N ASP A 76 14.58 -13.36 1.73
CA ASP A 76 15.03 -14.70 1.40
C ASP A 76 14.84 -15.04 -0.09
N GLU A 77 14.02 -14.28 -0.81
CA GLU A 77 13.89 -14.33 -2.26
C GLU A 77 15.11 -13.74 -3.00
N ALA A 78 15.90 -12.91 -2.34
CA ALA A 78 17.14 -12.39 -2.92
C ALA A 78 18.24 -13.47 -2.93
N PRO A 79 19.14 -13.46 -3.94
CA PRO A 79 20.23 -14.42 -3.99
C PRO A 79 21.01 -14.49 -2.68
N PRO A 80 21.47 -15.68 -2.22
CA PRO A 80 22.25 -15.80 -0.98
C PRO A 80 23.52 -14.93 -0.97
N ARG A 81 24.09 -14.66 -2.15
CA ARG A 81 25.27 -13.79 -2.32
C ARG A 81 24.95 -12.30 -2.29
N ALA A 82 23.67 -11.92 -2.37
CA ALA A 82 23.27 -10.52 -2.39
C ALA A 82 23.62 -9.83 -1.06
N LEU A 83 24.25 -8.66 -1.13
CA LEU A 83 24.50 -7.84 0.03
C LEU A 83 23.16 -7.25 0.53
N ARG A 84 22.81 -7.52 1.79
CA ARG A 84 21.59 -6.99 2.43
C ARG A 84 21.95 -5.81 3.31
N VAL A 85 21.47 -4.61 2.96
CA VAL A 85 21.77 -3.36 3.67
C VAL A 85 20.48 -2.83 4.31
N PHE A 86 20.42 -2.84 5.64
CA PHE A 86 19.30 -2.29 6.38
C PHE A 86 19.39 -0.76 6.45
N ALA A 87 18.38 -0.06 5.93
CA ALA A 87 18.29 1.40 5.88
C ALA A 87 17.19 1.98 6.80
N GLY A 88 16.56 1.13 7.63
CA GLY A 88 15.50 1.53 8.56
C GLY A 88 16.02 2.09 9.88
N LYS A 89 15.07 2.44 10.78
CA LYS A 89 15.37 2.80 12.16
C LYS A 89 15.76 1.55 12.95
N SER A 90 16.92 1.55 13.57
CA SER A 90 17.29 0.53 14.58
C SER A 90 17.11 1.11 15.98
N ALA A 91 16.74 0.26 16.95
CA ALA A 91 16.64 0.65 18.35
C ALA A 91 17.99 1.27 18.82
N GLY A 92 17.94 2.50 19.33
CA GLY A 92 19.12 3.23 19.82
C GLY A 92 20.02 3.88 18.75
N ARG A 93 19.68 3.80 17.44
CA ARG A 93 20.38 4.53 16.37
C ARG A 93 19.42 5.45 15.64
N HIS A 94 19.88 6.67 15.32
CA HIS A 94 19.12 7.58 14.46
C HIS A 94 18.84 6.90 13.11
N CYS A 95 17.63 7.16 12.55
CA CYS A 95 17.32 6.79 11.18
C CYS A 95 18.46 7.28 10.28
N LEU A 96 18.92 6.47 9.34
CA LEU A 96 19.84 6.96 8.32
C LEU A 96 19.22 8.18 7.65
N ALA A 97 19.98 9.27 7.59
CA ALA A 97 19.53 10.45 6.84
C ALA A 97 19.24 10.03 5.39
N GLN A 98 18.24 10.64 4.77
CA GLN A 98 17.90 10.30 3.37
C GLN A 98 19.11 10.45 2.43
N SER A 99 19.97 11.43 2.70
CA SER A 99 21.22 11.63 1.93
C SER A 99 22.15 10.42 2.02
N VAL A 100 22.22 9.75 3.16
CA VAL A 100 23.03 8.53 3.34
C VAL A 100 22.44 7.37 2.53
N ILE A 101 21.11 7.20 2.57
CA ILE A 101 20.43 6.18 1.75
C ILE A 101 20.69 6.43 0.27
N ASN A 102 20.52 7.68 -0.18
CA ASN A 102 20.80 8.07 -1.56
C ASN A 102 22.25 7.77 -1.95
N GLY A 103 23.20 8.08 -1.05
CA GLY A 103 24.63 7.79 -1.24
C GLY A 103 24.91 6.30 -1.42
N LEU A 104 24.30 5.43 -0.60
CA LEU A 104 24.43 3.98 -0.70
C LEU A 104 23.93 3.44 -2.05
N LEU A 105 22.78 3.97 -2.54
CA LEU A 105 22.25 3.56 -3.85
C LEU A 105 23.22 3.93 -4.99
N VAL A 106 23.71 5.17 -4.97
CA VAL A 106 24.64 5.69 -5.98
C VAL A 106 25.98 4.95 -5.94
N GLU A 107 26.56 4.74 -4.75
CA GLU A 107 27.84 4.04 -4.56
C GLU A 107 27.79 2.61 -5.11
N HIS A 108 26.78 1.84 -4.70
CA HIS A 108 26.69 0.45 -5.13
C HIS A 108 26.37 0.32 -6.62
N ALA A 109 25.49 1.15 -7.16
CA ALA A 109 25.20 1.13 -8.60
C ALA A 109 26.36 1.66 -9.42
N GLY A 110 27.09 2.69 -8.96
CA GLY A 110 28.30 3.19 -9.59
C GLY A 110 29.43 2.14 -9.67
N ALA A 111 29.42 1.17 -8.74
CA ALA A 111 30.32 0.01 -8.79
C ALA A 111 29.84 -1.12 -9.76
N GLY A 112 28.88 -0.84 -10.64
CA GLY A 112 28.38 -1.79 -11.64
C GLY A 112 27.35 -2.81 -11.12
N ARG A 113 26.81 -2.64 -9.90
CA ARG A 113 25.88 -3.61 -9.30
C ARG A 113 24.42 -3.34 -9.63
N LEU A 114 23.61 -4.40 -9.67
CA LEU A 114 22.16 -4.30 -9.65
C LEU A 114 21.69 -4.08 -8.20
N VAL A 115 21.25 -2.86 -7.91
CA VAL A 115 20.77 -2.47 -6.58
C VAL A 115 19.24 -2.49 -6.56
N VAL A 116 18.64 -3.29 -5.69
CA VAL A 116 17.20 -3.24 -5.41
C VAL A 116 16.98 -2.45 -4.13
N ARG A 117 16.35 -1.30 -4.23
CA ARG A 117 15.82 -0.56 -3.09
C ARG A 117 14.42 -1.07 -2.78
N LEU A 118 14.30 -2.00 -1.84
CA LEU A 118 13.05 -2.64 -1.45
C LEU A 118 12.35 -1.80 -0.37
N LYS A 119 11.15 -1.31 -0.68
CA LYS A 119 10.38 -0.33 0.12
C LYS A 119 9.02 -0.88 0.49
N GLY A 120 8.61 -0.78 1.75
CA GLY A 120 7.24 -1.14 2.16
C GLY A 120 6.18 -0.37 1.36
N GLY A 121 5.12 -1.04 0.95
CA GLY A 121 4.07 -0.48 0.11
C GLY A 121 4.52 -0.20 -1.32
N ASP A 122 4.32 1.03 -1.77
CA ASP A 122 4.72 1.56 -3.08
C ASP A 122 5.84 2.61 -2.92
N PRO A 123 6.88 2.62 -3.77
CA PRO A 123 8.00 3.54 -3.66
C PRO A 123 7.62 5.02 -3.72
N PHE A 124 6.56 5.37 -4.46
CA PHE A 124 6.15 6.74 -4.75
C PHE A 124 4.96 7.22 -3.90
N VAL A 125 4.39 6.34 -3.06
CA VAL A 125 3.31 6.71 -2.14
C VAL A 125 3.87 6.92 -0.73
N PHE A 126 4.16 8.17 -0.37
CA PHE A 126 4.77 8.59 0.92
C PHE A 126 6.06 7.83 1.29
N GLY A 127 6.74 7.25 0.29
CA GLY A 127 7.94 6.44 0.45
C GLY A 127 9.25 7.16 0.12
N ARG A 128 9.23 8.44 -0.24
CA ARG A 128 10.40 9.24 -0.66
C ARG A 128 11.17 8.68 -1.87
N GLY A 129 10.58 7.75 -2.62
CA GLY A 129 11.20 7.15 -3.80
C GLY A 129 11.55 8.17 -4.89
N GLY A 130 10.80 9.27 -4.99
CA GLY A 130 11.12 10.38 -5.88
C GLY A 130 12.47 11.04 -5.57
N GLU A 131 12.79 11.23 -4.29
CA GLU A 131 14.08 11.78 -3.85
C GLU A 131 15.23 10.81 -4.16
N GLU A 132 15.01 9.49 -3.92
CA GLU A 132 15.98 8.43 -4.24
C GLU A 132 16.24 8.35 -5.75
N ALA A 133 15.17 8.42 -6.58
CA ALA A 133 15.28 8.41 -8.03
C ALA A 133 16.07 9.63 -8.56
N LEU A 134 15.73 10.83 -8.08
CA LEU A 134 16.40 12.06 -8.48
C LEU A 134 17.89 12.05 -8.12
N ALA A 135 18.26 11.55 -6.95
CA ALA A 135 19.65 11.43 -6.54
C ALA A 135 20.45 10.48 -7.45
N CYS A 136 19.87 9.32 -7.81
CA CYS A 136 20.50 8.37 -8.71
C CYS A 136 20.65 8.95 -10.12
N LEU A 137 19.59 9.57 -10.67
CA LEU A 137 19.63 10.20 -11.99
C LEU A 137 20.66 11.34 -12.08
N ALA A 138 20.76 12.17 -11.03
CA ALA A 138 21.78 13.22 -10.93
C ALA A 138 23.21 12.68 -10.94
N ALA A 139 23.41 11.45 -10.47
CA ALA A 139 24.69 10.73 -10.53
C ALA A 139 24.89 9.93 -11.83
N GLY A 140 23.99 10.05 -12.81
CA GLY A 140 24.06 9.29 -14.08
C GLY A 140 23.72 7.81 -13.96
N ILE A 141 23.12 7.38 -12.83
CA ILE A 141 22.72 5.99 -12.59
C ILE A 141 21.32 5.73 -13.16
N PRO A 142 21.15 4.72 -14.02
CA PRO A 142 19.85 4.31 -14.52
C PRO A 142 18.93 3.84 -13.38
N VAL A 143 17.68 4.32 -13.39
CA VAL A 143 16.67 3.96 -12.39
C VAL A 143 15.44 3.37 -13.06
N GLU A 144 14.93 2.26 -12.53
CA GLU A 144 13.62 1.72 -12.86
C GLU A 144 12.75 1.74 -11.59
N VAL A 145 11.48 2.12 -11.75
CA VAL A 145 10.50 2.08 -10.64
C VAL A 145 9.52 0.94 -10.90
N VAL A 146 9.43 0.04 -9.95
CA VAL A 146 8.46 -1.06 -9.94
C VAL A 146 7.43 -0.78 -8.87
N PRO A 147 6.19 -0.42 -9.24
CA PRO A 147 5.12 -0.18 -8.27
C PRO A 147 4.87 -1.36 -7.37
N GLY A 148 4.38 -1.07 -6.16
CA GLY A 148 3.91 -2.06 -5.20
C GLY A 148 2.48 -1.78 -4.76
N VAL A 149 1.84 -2.75 -4.11
CA VAL A 149 0.53 -2.56 -3.52
C VAL A 149 0.68 -1.67 -2.29
N SER A 150 0.15 -0.44 -2.38
CA SER A 150 0.21 0.52 -1.27
C SER A 150 -0.68 0.09 -0.11
N SER A 151 -0.20 0.22 1.13
CA SER A 151 -1.00 0.03 2.34
C SER A 151 -2.21 0.97 2.40
N ALA A 152 -2.18 2.12 1.69
CA ALA A 152 -3.32 3.03 1.58
C ALA A 152 -4.57 2.34 1.01
N ILE A 153 -4.39 1.34 0.16
CA ILE A 153 -5.48 0.57 -0.46
C ILE A 153 -5.61 -0.79 0.21
N ALA A 154 -4.49 -1.48 0.37
CA ALA A 154 -4.49 -2.85 0.87
C ALA A 154 -5.00 -2.98 2.31
N ALA A 155 -4.73 -2.00 3.18
CA ALA A 155 -5.15 -2.09 4.57
C ALA A 155 -6.68 -2.12 4.70
N ALA A 156 -7.37 -1.26 3.97
CA ALA A 156 -8.83 -1.26 3.95
C ALA A 156 -9.38 -2.58 3.40
N GLY A 157 -8.87 -3.05 2.26
CA GLY A 157 -9.28 -4.33 1.66
C GLY A 157 -9.05 -5.52 2.58
N ALA A 158 -7.88 -5.59 3.25
CA ALA A 158 -7.56 -6.63 4.21
C ALA A 158 -8.46 -6.61 5.47
N ALA A 159 -9.06 -5.46 5.78
CA ALA A 159 -10.06 -5.32 6.86
C ALA A 159 -11.51 -5.52 6.37
N GLY A 160 -11.72 -5.87 5.09
CA GLY A 160 -13.05 -6.01 4.50
C GLY A 160 -13.76 -4.68 4.28
N ILE A 161 -13.01 -3.58 4.13
CA ILE A 161 -13.55 -2.24 3.93
C ILE A 161 -13.28 -1.82 2.47
N PRO A 162 -14.32 -1.72 1.61
CA PRO A 162 -14.15 -1.17 0.28
C PRO A 162 -13.96 0.35 0.36
N LEU A 163 -12.91 0.91 -0.25
CA LEU A 163 -12.69 2.38 -0.21
C LEU A 163 -13.73 3.15 -1.02
N THR A 164 -14.33 2.50 -2.02
CA THR A 164 -15.45 3.02 -2.83
C THR A 164 -16.57 2.02 -2.85
N HIS A 165 -17.82 2.52 -2.88
CA HIS A 165 -19.00 1.66 -2.95
C HIS A 165 -20.13 2.43 -3.65
N ARG A 166 -20.80 1.79 -4.61
CA ARG A 166 -21.92 2.43 -5.35
C ARG A 166 -22.99 2.89 -4.38
N GLY A 167 -23.40 4.15 -4.50
CA GLY A 167 -24.43 4.78 -3.67
C GLY A 167 -23.97 5.19 -2.27
N LEU A 168 -22.68 4.98 -1.91
CA LEU A 168 -22.16 5.32 -0.59
C LEU A 168 -20.85 6.11 -0.64
N SER A 169 -19.93 5.75 -1.55
CA SER A 169 -18.62 6.41 -1.66
C SER A 169 -18.15 6.38 -3.11
N SER A 170 -18.11 7.53 -3.75
CA SER A 170 -17.65 7.75 -5.12
C SER A 170 -16.25 8.35 -5.18
N SER A 171 -15.72 8.79 -4.04
CA SER A 171 -14.45 9.47 -3.94
C SER A 171 -13.67 9.03 -2.69
N PHE A 172 -12.35 8.93 -2.82
CA PHE A 172 -11.48 8.80 -1.66
C PHE A 172 -10.19 9.61 -1.84
N ALA A 173 -9.63 10.06 -0.72
CA ALA A 173 -8.31 10.71 -0.69
C ALA A 173 -7.36 9.96 0.23
N VAL A 174 -6.08 9.97 -0.14
CA VAL A 174 -5.00 9.42 0.68
C VAL A 174 -4.10 10.57 1.13
N VAL A 175 -3.91 10.70 2.43
CA VAL A 175 -3.10 11.76 3.03
C VAL A 175 -2.13 11.20 4.08
N THR A 176 -1.11 11.99 4.42
CA THR A 176 -0.22 11.67 5.54
C THR A 176 -0.68 12.38 6.81
N GLY A 177 -0.68 11.65 7.93
CA GLY A 177 -0.88 12.22 9.26
C GLY A 177 0.41 12.75 9.89
N HIS A 178 1.56 12.51 9.25
CA HIS A 178 2.84 13.03 9.68
C HIS A 178 3.09 14.39 9.02
N GLU A 179 3.03 15.45 9.81
CA GLU A 179 3.32 16.82 9.35
C GLU A 179 4.83 17.04 9.39
N ASP A 180 5.40 17.36 8.22
CA ASP A 180 6.78 17.80 8.11
C ASP A 180 6.85 19.27 8.46
N SER A 181 7.46 19.59 9.60
CA SER A 181 7.61 20.97 10.10
C SER A 181 8.43 21.87 9.16
N SER A 182 9.14 21.32 8.18
CA SER A 182 9.87 22.08 7.16
C SER A 182 9.01 22.55 6.00
N LYS A 183 7.77 22.03 5.86
CA LYS A 183 6.85 22.43 4.80
C LYS A 183 6.06 23.67 5.19
N SER A 184 5.93 24.61 4.26
CA SER A 184 5.07 25.79 4.40
C SER A 184 3.56 25.46 4.34
N ALA A 185 3.18 24.32 3.80
CA ALA A 185 1.79 23.85 3.70
C ALA A 185 1.60 22.54 4.47
N THR A 186 0.73 22.58 5.47
CA THR A 186 0.25 21.41 6.20
C THR A 186 -1.00 20.84 5.53
N VAL A 187 -1.42 19.61 5.93
CA VAL A 187 -2.67 19.03 5.47
C VAL A 187 -3.84 19.87 6.02
N GLU A 188 -4.68 20.39 5.12
CA GLU A 188 -5.87 21.18 5.49
C GLU A 188 -7.03 20.24 5.86
N TRP A 189 -6.97 19.65 7.06
CA TRP A 189 -7.92 18.66 7.54
C TRP A 189 -9.37 19.16 7.51
N GLU A 190 -9.58 20.43 7.84
CA GLU A 190 -10.88 21.07 7.87
C GLU A 190 -11.51 21.14 6.47
N ARG A 191 -10.70 21.36 5.44
CA ARG A 191 -11.16 21.34 4.04
C ARG A 191 -11.42 19.93 3.54
N LEU A 192 -10.61 18.96 3.97
CA LEU A 192 -10.78 17.55 3.60
C LEU A 192 -12.04 16.94 4.22
N ALA A 193 -12.53 17.49 5.32
CA ALA A 193 -13.68 16.97 6.05
C ALA A 193 -14.92 16.75 5.17
N GLY A 194 -15.19 17.66 4.24
CA GLY A 194 -16.33 17.57 3.30
C GLY A 194 -15.94 17.30 1.84
N ALA A 195 -14.64 17.21 1.52
CA ALA A 195 -14.19 17.16 0.13
C ALA A 195 -14.29 15.77 -0.51
N VAL A 196 -14.27 14.69 0.29
CA VAL A 196 -14.28 13.30 -0.17
C VAL A 196 -15.15 12.44 0.74
N ASP A 197 -15.71 11.37 0.18
CA ASP A 197 -16.56 10.44 0.93
C ASP A 197 -15.71 9.59 1.91
N THR A 198 -14.57 9.07 1.43
CA THR A 198 -13.66 8.26 2.23
C THR A 198 -12.30 8.93 2.35
N LEU A 199 -11.75 8.99 3.56
CA LEU A 199 -10.41 9.50 3.83
C LEU A 199 -9.55 8.36 4.37
N VAL A 200 -8.38 8.18 3.76
CA VAL A 200 -7.33 7.24 4.19
C VAL A 200 -6.13 8.01 4.69
N VAL A 201 -5.71 7.76 5.93
CA VAL A 201 -4.57 8.46 6.53
C VAL A 201 -3.45 7.48 6.83
N LEU A 202 -2.31 7.68 6.20
CA LEU A 202 -1.07 6.98 6.51
C LEU A 202 -0.28 7.75 7.57
N MET A 203 0.50 7.03 8.40
CA MET A 203 1.36 7.63 9.44
C MET A 203 0.62 8.54 10.44
N GLY A 204 -0.70 8.34 10.62
CA GLY A 204 -1.56 9.23 11.41
C GLY A 204 -1.89 8.73 12.82
N VAL A 205 -1.48 7.53 13.22
CA VAL A 205 -1.97 6.92 14.47
C VAL A 205 -1.54 7.71 15.72
N GLU A 206 -0.35 8.28 15.73
CA GLU A 206 0.13 9.11 16.85
C GLU A 206 -0.59 10.47 16.94
N ALA A 207 -1.05 11.00 15.79
CA ALA A 207 -1.80 12.24 15.69
C ALA A 207 -3.33 12.02 15.63
N LEU A 208 -3.82 10.77 15.79
CA LEU A 208 -5.22 10.40 15.56
C LEU A 208 -6.22 11.31 16.27
N ARG A 209 -5.99 11.63 17.55
CA ARG A 209 -6.86 12.54 18.32
C ARG A 209 -6.91 13.96 17.76
N ALA A 210 -5.79 14.46 17.23
CA ALA A 210 -5.75 15.78 16.61
C ALA A 210 -6.47 15.77 15.26
N ILE A 211 -6.22 14.74 14.45
CA ILE A 211 -6.85 14.55 13.14
C ILE A 211 -8.37 14.47 13.27
N THR A 212 -8.89 13.63 14.16
CA THR A 212 -10.35 13.47 14.35
C THR A 212 -11.01 14.77 14.79
N ARG A 213 -10.38 15.53 15.70
CA ARG A 213 -10.89 16.85 16.12
C ARG A 213 -10.94 17.85 14.97
N ARG A 214 -9.89 17.91 14.14
CA ARG A 214 -9.82 18.83 13.00
C ARG A 214 -10.84 18.47 11.91
N LEU A 215 -11.05 17.18 11.64
CA LEU A 215 -12.09 16.74 10.73
C LEU A 215 -13.50 17.11 11.23
N ALA A 216 -13.77 16.91 12.52
CA ALA A 216 -15.04 17.32 13.12
C ALA A 216 -15.24 18.84 13.08
N ALA A 217 -14.19 19.64 13.38
CA ALA A 217 -14.20 21.09 13.27
C ALA A 217 -14.46 21.57 11.83
N GLY A 218 -14.01 20.81 10.83
CA GLY A 218 -14.29 21.03 9.40
C GLY A 218 -15.69 20.60 8.95
N GLY A 219 -16.53 20.12 9.88
CA GLY A 219 -17.94 19.76 9.59
C GLY A 219 -18.18 18.28 9.27
N ARG A 220 -17.19 17.40 9.39
CA ARG A 220 -17.47 15.95 9.29
C ARG A 220 -18.22 15.49 10.52
N ASP A 221 -19.34 14.80 10.32
CA ASP A 221 -20.20 14.31 11.40
C ASP A 221 -19.37 13.44 12.39
N PRO A 222 -19.40 13.75 13.69
CA PRO A 222 -18.76 12.94 14.71
C PRO A 222 -19.21 11.46 14.75
N SER A 223 -20.39 11.15 14.23
CA SER A 223 -20.90 9.79 14.08
C SER A 223 -20.34 9.05 12.85
N THR A 224 -19.60 9.74 11.96
CA THR A 224 -18.99 9.11 10.78
C THR A 224 -18.14 7.91 11.20
N PRO A 225 -18.35 6.71 10.62
CA PRO A 225 -17.58 5.53 10.93
C PRO A 225 -16.08 5.72 10.64
N ALA A 226 -15.25 5.16 11.51
CA ALA A 226 -13.80 5.21 11.39
C ALA A 226 -13.18 3.87 11.81
N ALA A 227 -12.07 3.52 11.17
CA ALA A 227 -11.28 2.33 11.49
C ALA A 227 -9.79 2.66 11.60
N VAL A 228 -9.09 1.96 12.48
CA VAL A 228 -7.62 1.93 12.53
C VAL A 228 -7.17 0.50 12.31
N ILE A 229 -6.38 0.29 11.26
CA ILE A 229 -5.91 -1.03 10.85
C ILE A 229 -4.39 -1.07 11.04
N ARG A 230 -3.95 -1.85 11.99
CA ARG A 230 -2.54 -2.04 12.33
C ARG A 230 -2.01 -3.28 11.64
N ARG A 231 -0.76 -3.24 11.15
CA ARG A 231 -0.06 -4.36 10.49
C ARG A 231 -0.92 -5.11 9.48
N ALA A 232 -1.64 -4.34 8.66
CA ALA A 232 -2.55 -4.88 7.65
C ALA A 232 -1.86 -5.92 6.76
N THR A 233 -2.61 -6.94 6.35
CA THR A 233 -2.16 -8.08 5.51
C THR A 233 -1.18 -9.05 6.19
N THR A 234 -0.79 -8.81 7.42
CA THR A 234 0.06 -9.74 8.18
C THR A 234 -0.75 -10.57 9.17
N ARG A 235 -0.14 -11.63 9.73
CA ARG A 235 -0.75 -12.44 10.79
C ARG A 235 -1.07 -11.64 12.06
N ASP A 236 -0.35 -10.53 12.29
CA ASP A 236 -0.55 -9.63 13.42
C ASP A 236 -1.53 -8.49 13.11
N GLN A 237 -2.33 -8.62 12.05
CA GLN A 237 -3.30 -7.60 11.71
C GLN A 237 -4.33 -7.42 12.82
N GLU A 238 -4.50 -6.17 13.23
CA GLU A 238 -5.52 -5.75 14.18
C GLU A 238 -6.35 -4.60 13.59
N CYS A 239 -7.68 -4.72 13.67
CA CYS A 239 -8.61 -3.70 13.18
C CYS A 239 -9.52 -3.26 14.31
N VAL A 240 -9.47 -1.98 14.64
CA VAL A 240 -10.37 -1.33 15.61
C VAL A 240 -11.32 -0.41 14.87
N THR A 241 -12.61 -0.59 15.05
CA THR A 241 -13.67 0.26 14.48
C THR A 241 -14.36 1.09 15.55
N GLY A 242 -14.90 2.22 15.12
CA GLY A 242 -15.66 3.14 15.94
C GLY A 242 -16.26 4.26 15.09
N THR A 243 -16.40 5.42 15.68
CA THR A 243 -16.83 6.66 15.03
C THR A 243 -15.71 7.70 15.09
N LEU A 244 -15.84 8.76 14.33
CA LEU A 244 -14.89 9.88 14.38
C LEU A 244 -14.75 10.44 15.81
N ALA A 245 -15.83 10.40 16.62
CA ALA A 245 -15.86 10.86 18.00
C ALA A 245 -15.05 9.98 18.94
N ASP A 246 -15.07 8.63 18.80
CA ASP A 246 -14.55 7.71 19.79
C ASP A 246 -13.34 6.88 19.35
N ILE A 247 -13.04 6.83 18.04
CA ILE A 247 -11.97 5.99 17.50
C ILE A 247 -10.60 6.26 18.14
N ALA A 248 -10.29 7.50 18.48
CA ALA A 248 -9.02 7.84 19.11
C ALA A 248 -8.87 7.26 20.52
N ALA A 249 -9.98 7.07 21.26
CA ALA A 249 -9.98 6.41 22.55
C ALA A 249 -9.91 4.88 22.38
N ARG A 250 -10.72 4.32 21.47
CA ARG A 250 -10.76 2.88 21.20
C ARG A 250 -9.42 2.33 20.70
N ALA A 251 -8.75 3.06 19.82
CA ALA A 251 -7.48 2.66 19.22
C ALA A 251 -6.24 3.16 19.97
N ALA A 252 -6.37 3.66 21.22
CA ALA A 252 -5.28 4.27 21.98
C ALA A 252 -4.10 3.30 22.26
N HIS A 253 -4.34 2.01 22.26
CA HIS A 253 -3.32 0.97 22.42
C HIS A 253 -2.55 0.65 21.14
N LEU A 254 -3.08 0.99 19.96
CA LEU A 254 -2.43 0.70 18.69
C LEU A 254 -1.18 1.56 18.48
N ARG A 255 -0.17 0.96 17.87
CA ARG A 255 1.11 1.59 17.53
C ARG A 255 1.39 1.45 16.04
N PRO A 256 2.24 2.29 15.45
CA PRO A 256 2.69 2.11 14.07
C PRO A 256 3.28 0.71 13.80
N PRO A 257 3.20 0.22 12.55
CA PRO A 257 2.55 0.82 11.40
C PRO A 257 1.04 0.61 11.42
N ALA A 258 0.27 1.66 11.12
CA ALA A 258 -1.19 1.58 11.05
C ALA A 258 -1.75 2.56 10.01
N VAL A 259 -2.91 2.20 9.46
CA VAL A 259 -3.68 3.00 8.49
C VAL A 259 -5.01 3.37 9.12
N ILE A 260 -5.45 4.60 8.96
CA ILE A 260 -6.75 5.09 9.43
C ILE A 260 -7.66 5.22 8.20
N VAL A 261 -8.91 4.78 8.33
CA VAL A 261 -9.96 4.95 7.31
C VAL A 261 -11.14 5.64 7.96
N VAL A 262 -11.64 6.72 7.35
CA VAL A 262 -12.80 7.48 7.83
C VAL A 262 -13.81 7.60 6.70
N GLY A 263 -15.05 7.17 6.91
CA GLY A 263 -16.12 7.22 5.92
C GLY A 263 -17.16 6.12 6.14
N GLU A 264 -18.33 6.27 5.51
CA GLU A 264 -19.45 5.33 5.65
C GLU A 264 -19.11 3.89 5.23
N VAL A 265 -18.13 3.73 4.33
CA VAL A 265 -17.62 2.39 3.91
C VAL A 265 -17.05 1.55 5.04
N VAL A 266 -16.68 2.17 6.15
CA VAL A 266 -16.18 1.44 7.34
C VAL A 266 -17.25 0.54 7.95
N ARG A 267 -18.55 0.78 7.68
CA ARG A 267 -19.65 -0.11 8.08
C ARG A 267 -19.53 -1.52 7.51
N PHE A 268 -18.76 -1.70 6.44
CA PHE A 268 -18.46 -3.01 5.86
C PHE A 268 -17.31 -3.75 6.53
N ALA A 269 -16.67 -3.16 7.55
CA ALA A 269 -15.57 -3.82 8.26
C ALA A 269 -15.97 -5.24 8.72
N GLY A 270 -15.12 -6.22 8.41
CA GLY A 270 -15.39 -7.61 8.74
C GLY A 270 -16.12 -8.40 7.65
N LEU A 271 -16.35 -7.84 6.45
CA LEU A 271 -16.71 -8.67 5.30
C LEU A 271 -15.66 -9.78 5.12
N PRO A 272 -16.04 -10.94 4.54
CA PRO A 272 -15.15 -12.09 4.40
C PRO A 272 -13.79 -11.67 3.84
N ARG A 273 -12.74 -11.97 4.60
CA ARG A 273 -11.36 -11.71 4.15
C ARG A 273 -11.01 -12.75 3.12
N PRO A 274 -10.48 -12.37 1.95
CA PRO A 274 -9.83 -13.36 1.11
C PRO A 274 -8.67 -13.97 1.90
N GLY A 275 -8.67 -15.29 2.09
CA GLY A 275 -7.48 -16.02 2.52
C GLY A 275 -7.17 -16.18 4.00
N ALA A 276 -8.07 -15.84 4.95
CA ALA A 276 -7.83 -16.21 6.35
C ALA A 276 -7.72 -17.74 6.55
N ASP A 277 -8.42 -18.51 5.74
CA ASP A 277 -8.39 -19.98 5.76
C ASP A 277 -7.62 -20.61 4.59
N SER A 278 -7.15 -19.81 3.63
CA SER A 278 -6.49 -20.28 2.38
C SER A 278 -4.96 -20.31 2.46
N LEU A 279 -4.37 -19.79 3.53
CA LEU A 279 -2.93 -19.85 3.80
C LEU A 279 -2.53 -21.08 4.66
N ALA A 280 -3.45 -21.99 4.90
CA ALA A 280 -3.08 -23.32 5.35
C ALA A 280 -2.28 -23.97 4.20
N ASN A 281 -0.99 -24.09 4.40
CA ASN A 281 -0.11 -24.84 3.51
C ASN A 281 -0.73 -26.22 3.32
N PRO A 282 -0.96 -26.71 2.09
CA PRO A 282 -1.48 -28.07 1.87
C PRO A 282 -0.66 -29.18 2.52
N SER A 283 0.48 -28.85 3.10
CA SER A 283 1.40 -29.75 3.80
C SER A 283 1.26 -29.69 5.34
N ASP A 284 0.41 -28.82 5.91
CA ASP A 284 0.17 -28.85 7.34
C ASP A 284 -0.82 -29.96 7.68
N PRO A 285 -0.54 -30.84 8.66
CA PRO A 285 -1.47 -31.90 9.05
C PRO A 285 -2.79 -31.29 9.53
N GLU A 286 -3.90 -31.76 8.94
CA GLU A 286 -5.26 -31.39 9.31
C GLU A 286 -5.45 -31.48 10.83
N LEU A 287 -5.62 -30.31 11.48
CA LEU A 287 -6.21 -30.28 12.82
C LEU A 287 -7.69 -30.60 12.66
N GLU A 288 -8.10 -31.77 13.14
CA GLU A 288 -9.48 -32.21 13.13
C GLU A 288 -10.42 -31.12 13.66
N PRO A 289 -11.55 -30.87 12.98
CA PRO A 289 -12.51 -29.87 13.47
C PRO A 289 -13.13 -30.32 14.77
N THR A 290 -12.84 -29.61 15.86
CA THR A 290 -13.60 -29.77 17.11
C THR A 290 -15.05 -29.39 16.85
N SER A 291 -15.96 -30.30 17.11
CA SER A 291 -17.40 -30.18 16.91
C SER A 291 -17.96 -28.89 17.54
N PRO A 292 -18.88 -28.19 16.83
CA PRO A 292 -19.50 -26.98 17.39
C PRO A 292 -20.42 -27.32 18.56
N PRO A 293 -20.53 -26.42 19.56
CA PRO A 293 -21.50 -26.60 20.62
C PRO A 293 -22.93 -26.45 20.08
N THR A 294 -23.78 -27.43 20.33
CA THR A 294 -25.22 -27.42 20.07
C THR A 294 -25.89 -26.36 20.94
N GLY A 295 -26.21 -25.21 20.35
CA GLY A 295 -27.00 -24.15 21.00
C GLY A 295 -27.95 -23.53 19.98
N SER A 296 -29.25 -23.91 20.04
CA SER A 296 -30.32 -23.34 19.20
C SER A 296 -30.57 -21.88 19.59
N GLY A 297 -30.26 -20.98 18.65
CA GLY A 297 -30.66 -19.58 18.69
C GLY A 297 -30.92 -19.11 17.26
N ALA A 298 -32.22 -19.02 16.91
CA ALA A 298 -32.66 -18.57 15.60
C ALA A 298 -32.24 -17.11 15.38
N LEU A 299 -31.37 -16.84 14.41
CA LEU A 299 -31.10 -15.51 13.90
C LEU A 299 -32.10 -15.18 12.77
N ALA A 300 -32.89 -14.14 12.99
CA ALA A 300 -33.84 -13.59 12.03
C ALA A 300 -33.08 -13.01 10.83
N THR A 301 -33.40 -13.50 9.63
CA THR A 301 -32.98 -12.94 8.35
C THR A 301 -33.72 -11.64 8.07
N PRO A 302 -33.07 -10.52 7.69
CA PRO A 302 -33.75 -9.34 7.21
C PRO A 302 -34.26 -9.58 5.77
N SER A 303 -35.58 -9.43 5.56
CA SER A 303 -36.23 -9.52 4.28
C SER A 303 -35.84 -8.31 3.41
N ILE A 304 -35.23 -8.56 2.27
CA ILE A 304 -35.00 -7.55 1.22
C ILE A 304 -36.30 -7.42 0.42
N ARG A 305 -36.95 -6.26 0.48
CA ARG A 305 -38.07 -5.94 -0.44
C ARG A 305 -37.49 -5.64 -1.83
N GLU A 306 -37.94 -6.42 -2.80
CA GLU A 306 -37.74 -6.14 -4.23
C GLU A 306 -38.42 -4.85 -4.63
N GLY A 307 -37.65 -3.82 -4.98
CA GLY A 307 -38.09 -2.59 -5.61
C GLY A 307 -37.79 -2.63 -7.11
N THR A 308 -38.81 -2.56 -7.89
CA THR A 308 -38.88 -2.64 -9.34
C THR A 308 -37.90 -1.68 -10.03
N LEU A 309 -36.96 -2.22 -10.81
CA LEU A 309 -36.12 -1.49 -11.75
C LEU A 309 -36.94 -0.96 -12.91
N ARG A 310 -37.06 0.35 -13.06
CA ARG A 310 -37.37 1.00 -14.34
C ARG A 310 -36.07 1.56 -14.93
N ALA A 311 -35.81 1.13 -16.16
CA ALA A 311 -34.73 1.61 -16.99
C ALA A 311 -35.00 3.05 -17.48
N VAL A 312 -33.94 3.89 -17.41
CA VAL A 312 -33.73 5.03 -18.32
C VAL A 312 -32.24 4.98 -18.71
#